data_c109028e2a229eac6c023719db49cbde
#
_entry.id   c109028e2a229eac6c023719db49cbde
#
_cell.length_a   1.000
_cell.length_b   1.000
_cell.length_c   1.000
_cell.angle_alpha   90.00
_cell.angle_beta   90.00
_cell.angle_gamma   90.00
#
_symmetry.space_group_name_H-M   'P 1'
#
loop_
_entity.id
_entity.type
_entity.pdbx_description
1 polymer ?
#
loop_
_entity_poly.entity_id
_entity_poly.type
_entity_poly.pdbx_seq_one_letter_code
_entity_poly.pdbx_strand_id
1 'polypeptide(L)'
;MLSELLSIFRADNPLHAMGACFKEMLQLTCGMTVSAGGICFGEKTLAEDRTRIYQNDVQVNKLEREIRKKVVAHLSIQGNRSDVPYSLLLMSLVKDVERLGDYAKNLAEVIDIRSAPLPKDAIVQELQEIRRGVEDSFQVAAEVFTSSNRERAIE
;
A
#
# COMPACT_ATOMS: atom_id res chain seq x y z
N MET A 1 7.44 19.14 7.15
CA MET A 1 6.90 17.78 7.45
C MET A 1 6.93 16.85 6.25
N LEU A 2 6.20 17.13 5.15
CA LEU A 2 6.20 16.22 3.98
C LEU A 2 7.58 16.08 3.33
N SER A 3 8.32 17.18 3.14
CA SER A 3 9.70 17.16 2.58
C SER A 3 10.66 16.31 3.41
N GLU A 4 10.54 16.37 4.71
CA GLU A 4 11.37 15.60 5.64
C GLU A 4 10.96 14.12 5.63
N LEU A 5 9.65 13.83 5.59
CA LEU A 5 9.20 12.46 5.39
C LEU A 5 9.77 11.87 4.09
N LEU A 6 9.66 12.60 2.98
CA LEU A 6 10.17 12.13 1.69
C LEU A 6 11.70 11.97 1.69
N SER A 7 12.43 12.68 2.57
CA SER A 7 13.89 12.51 2.69
C SER A 7 14.29 11.12 3.19
N ILE A 8 13.42 10.43 3.95
CA ILE A 8 13.63 9.06 4.42
C ILE A 8 13.87 8.08 3.25
N PHE A 9 13.32 8.40 2.08
CA PHE A 9 13.42 7.54 0.91
C PHE A 9 14.67 7.79 0.06
N ARG A 10 15.55 8.72 0.47
CA ARG A 10 16.85 8.97 -0.17
C ARG A 10 17.91 8.01 0.37
N ALA A 11 18.82 7.59 -0.50
CA ALA A 11 19.83 6.59 -0.17
C ALA A 11 20.81 7.00 0.95
N ASP A 12 21.02 8.29 1.14
CA ASP A 12 21.92 8.87 2.14
C ASP A 12 21.28 9.04 3.54
N ASN A 13 19.97 8.76 3.64
CA ASN A 13 19.27 8.89 4.91
C ASN A 13 19.40 7.61 5.75
N PRO A 14 19.72 7.69 7.06
CA PRO A 14 19.74 6.53 7.96
C PRO A 14 18.44 5.71 7.98
N LEU A 15 17.31 6.35 7.69
CA LEU A 15 16.00 5.71 7.64
C LEU A 15 15.68 5.07 6.27
N HIS A 16 16.60 5.18 5.29
CA HIS A 16 16.38 4.68 3.93
C HIS A 16 15.96 3.21 3.86
N ALA A 17 16.54 2.35 4.71
CA ALA A 17 16.17 0.94 4.75
C ALA A 17 14.68 0.72 5.14
N MET A 18 14.13 1.59 6.01
CA MET A 18 12.70 1.57 6.36
C MET A 18 11.86 2.08 5.19
N GLY A 19 12.32 3.12 4.50
CA GLY A 19 11.72 3.64 3.28
C GLY A 19 11.65 2.60 2.16
N ALA A 20 12.70 1.81 1.96
CA ALA A 20 12.73 0.72 0.99
C ALA A 20 11.68 -0.36 1.31
N CYS A 21 11.59 -0.79 2.57
CA CYS A 21 10.55 -1.73 3.02
C CYS A 21 9.13 -1.16 2.80
N PHE A 22 8.92 0.14 3.05
CA PHE A 22 7.64 0.79 2.82
C PHE A 22 7.27 0.83 1.33
N LYS A 23 8.22 1.14 0.44
CA LYS A 23 7.99 1.10 -1.02
C LYS A 23 7.58 -0.30 -1.49
N GLU A 24 8.28 -1.34 -1.01
CA GLU A 24 7.93 -2.73 -1.31
C GLU A 24 6.50 -3.05 -0.82
N MET A 25 6.17 -2.65 0.40
CA MET A 25 4.85 -2.84 0.98
C MET A 25 3.76 -2.16 0.15
N LEU A 26 3.97 -0.91 -0.29
CA LEU A 26 3.06 -0.17 -1.15
C LEU A 26 2.86 -0.84 -2.52
N GLN A 27 3.93 -1.35 -3.13
CA GLN A 27 3.87 -2.07 -4.40
C GLN A 27 3.07 -3.39 -4.30
N LEU A 28 3.29 -4.15 -3.23
CA LEU A 28 2.54 -5.39 -2.98
C LEU A 28 1.05 -5.10 -2.79
N THR A 29 0.72 -4.10 -1.99
CA THR A 29 -0.68 -3.70 -1.74
C THR A 29 -1.36 -3.17 -3.01
N CYS A 30 -0.66 -2.40 -3.83
CA CYS A 30 -1.15 -2.00 -5.16
C CYS A 30 -1.47 -3.22 -6.03
N GLY A 31 -0.56 -4.18 -6.12
CA GLY A 31 -0.76 -5.43 -6.87
C GLY A 31 -1.95 -6.25 -6.35
N MET A 32 -2.14 -6.31 -5.03
CA MET A 32 -3.31 -6.95 -4.41
C MET A 32 -4.61 -6.26 -4.82
N THR A 33 -4.65 -4.92 -4.76
CA THR A 33 -5.83 -4.12 -5.11
C THR A 33 -6.22 -4.30 -6.58
N VAL A 34 -5.25 -4.22 -7.49
CA VAL A 34 -5.48 -4.44 -8.93
C VAL A 34 -5.97 -5.86 -9.20
N SER A 35 -5.38 -6.87 -8.55
CA SER A 35 -5.82 -8.26 -8.71
C SER A 35 -7.21 -8.48 -8.15
N ALA A 36 -7.50 -7.97 -6.96
CA ALA A 36 -8.83 -8.10 -6.33
C ALA A 36 -9.92 -7.40 -7.17
N GLY A 37 -9.64 -6.20 -7.69
CA GLY A 37 -10.51 -5.51 -8.63
C GLY A 37 -10.75 -6.35 -9.90
N GLY A 38 -9.68 -6.86 -10.52
CA GLY A 38 -9.79 -7.70 -11.72
C GLY A 38 -10.64 -8.96 -11.51
N ILE A 39 -10.49 -9.62 -10.35
CA ILE A 39 -11.34 -10.75 -9.98
C ILE A 39 -12.79 -10.29 -9.76
N CYS A 40 -13.00 -9.19 -9.03
CA CYS A 40 -14.33 -8.69 -8.70
C CYS A 40 -15.16 -8.38 -9.94
N PHE A 41 -14.54 -7.78 -10.97
CA PHE A 41 -15.19 -7.43 -12.22
C PHE A 41 -15.14 -8.52 -13.30
N GLY A 42 -14.57 -9.69 -12.99
CA GLY A 42 -14.55 -10.85 -13.91
C GLY A 42 -13.51 -10.75 -15.02
N GLU A 43 -12.49 -9.94 -14.87
CA GLU A 43 -11.40 -9.72 -15.84
C GLU A 43 -10.24 -10.71 -15.65
N LYS A 44 -10.14 -11.35 -14.48
CA LYS A 44 -9.05 -12.26 -14.09
C LYS A 44 -9.55 -13.60 -13.58
N THR A 45 -8.70 -14.60 -13.68
CA THR A 45 -8.97 -15.98 -13.22
C THR A 45 -8.82 -16.09 -11.71
N LEU A 46 -9.84 -16.67 -11.06
CA LEU A 46 -10.00 -16.67 -9.59
C LEU A 46 -8.85 -17.32 -8.81
N ALA A 47 -8.32 -18.46 -9.26
CA ALA A 47 -7.48 -19.30 -8.42
C ALA A 47 -6.05 -18.78 -8.22
N GLU A 48 -5.36 -18.38 -9.30
CA GLU A 48 -3.96 -17.96 -9.21
C GLU A 48 -3.81 -16.55 -8.60
N ASP A 49 -4.65 -15.62 -9.05
CA ASP A 49 -4.62 -14.25 -8.53
C ASP A 49 -5.04 -14.18 -7.07
N ARG A 50 -5.99 -15.02 -6.64
CA ARG A 50 -6.39 -15.14 -5.24
C ARG A 50 -5.25 -15.67 -4.36
N THR A 51 -4.60 -16.75 -4.77
CA THR A 51 -3.43 -17.29 -4.05
C THR A 51 -2.35 -16.23 -3.89
N ARG A 52 -2.10 -15.42 -4.92
CA ARG A 52 -1.15 -14.32 -4.88
C ARG A 52 -1.55 -13.22 -3.90
N ILE A 53 -2.84 -12.86 -3.83
CA ILE A 53 -3.35 -11.88 -2.87
C ILE A 53 -3.03 -12.33 -1.43
N TYR A 54 -3.32 -13.58 -1.08
CA TYR A 54 -3.02 -14.10 0.27
C TYR A 54 -1.53 -14.19 0.56
N GLN A 55 -0.70 -14.57 -0.42
CA GLN A 55 0.75 -14.58 -0.25
C GLN A 55 1.30 -13.17 -0.03
N ASN A 56 0.82 -12.21 -0.78
CA ASN A 56 1.22 -10.80 -0.64
C ASN A 56 0.74 -10.23 0.69
N ASP A 57 -0.45 -10.56 1.17
CA ASP A 57 -0.96 -10.16 2.49
C ASP A 57 0.00 -10.60 3.61
N VAL A 58 0.46 -11.85 3.58
CA VAL A 58 1.45 -12.34 4.55
C VAL A 58 2.74 -11.53 4.48
N GLN A 59 3.20 -11.18 3.27
CA GLN A 59 4.43 -10.38 3.09
C GLN A 59 4.23 -8.92 3.55
N VAL A 60 3.09 -8.29 3.25
CA VAL A 60 2.73 -6.95 3.72
C VAL A 60 2.75 -6.89 5.26
N ASN A 61 2.12 -7.85 5.92
CA ASN A 61 2.10 -7.98 7.38
C ASN A 61 3.51 -8.21 7.98
N LYS A 62 4.41 -8.89 7.25
CA LYS A 62 5.80 -9.07 7.65
C LYS A 62 6.58 -7.77 7.54
N LEU A 63 6.42 -7.05 6.44
CA LEU A 63 7.06 -5.75 6.22
C LEU A 63 6.60 -4.70 7.23
N GLU A 64 5.29 -4.65 7.56
CA GLU A 64 4.78 -3.79 8.62
C GLU A 64 5.53 -4.00 9.93
N ARG A 65 5.63 -5.26 10.36
CA ARG A 65 6.32 -5.61 11.62
C ARG A 65 7.82 -5.30 11.56
N GLU A 66 8.46 -5.49 10.41
CA GLU A 66 9.87 -5.18 10.22
C GLU A 66 10.13 -3.68 10.31
N ILE A 67 9.33 -2.85 9.64
CA ILE A 67 9.44 -1.39 9.71
C ILE A 67 9.27 -0.91 11.14
N ARG A 68 8.25 -1.40 11.87
CA ARG A 68 8.02 -1.04 13.27
C ARG A 68 9.20 -1.39 14.17
N LYS A 69 9.79 -2.58 14.00
CA LYS A 69 11.00 -2.99 14.74
C LYS A 69 12.18 -2.08 14.44
N LYS A 70 12.41 -1.75 13.16
CA LYS A 70 13.48 -0.84 12.75
C LYS A 70 13.29 0.57 13.32
N VAL A 71 12.05 1.09 13.32
CA VAL A 71 11.74 2.39 13.93
C VAL A 71 12.06 2.38 15.42
N VAL A 72 11.60 1.38 16.17
CA VAL A 72 11.88 1.29 17.61
C VAL A 72 13.38 1.19 17.87
N ALA A 73 14.10 0.35 17.12
CA ALA A 73 15.55 0.21 17.26
C ALA A 73 16.28 1.54 16.98
N HIS A 74 15.89 2.24 15.91
CA HIS A 74 16.48 3.54 15.52
C HIS A 74 16.26 4.60 16.60
N LEU A 75 15.04 4.72 17.13
CA LEU A 75 14.70 5.71 18.16
C LEU A 75 15.27 5.38 19.55
N SER A 76 15.71 4.14 19.77
CA SER A 76 16.37 3.73 21.03
C SER A 76 17.81 4.24 21.12
N ILE A 77 18.40 4.72 20.03
CA ILE A 77 19.76 5.27 19.99
C ILE A 77 19.73 6.73 20.45
N GLN A 78 20.59 7.09 21.40
CA GLN A 78 20.75 8.49 21.82
C GLN A 78 21.21 9.35 20.64
N GLY A 79 20.55 10.48 20.42
CA GLY A 79 20.86 11.40 19.33
C GLY A 79 19.81 11.38 18.19
N ASN A 80 19.00 10.33 18.05
CA ASN A 80 18.01 10.22 16.98
C ASN A 80 16.64 10.88 17.33
N ARG A 81 16.61 11.75 18.35
CA ARG A 81 15.37 12.43 18.79
C ARG A 81 14.74 13.31 17.71
N SER A 82 15.54 13.88 16.82
CA SER A 82 15.07 14.66 15.67
C SER A 82 14.20 13.85 14.71
N ASP A 83 14.38 12.54 14.68
CA ASP A 83 13.70 11.64 13.74
C ASP A 83 12.36 11.11 14.27
N VAL A 84 12.02 11.41 15.53
CA VAL A 84 10.78 10.96 16.18
C VAL A 84 9.53 11.36 15.37
N PRO A 85 9.33 12.62 14.95
CA PRO A 85 8.11 13.00 14.22
C PRO A 85 7.94 12.21 12.93
N TYR A 86 9.02 12.03 12.18
CA TYR A 86 9.00 11.33 10.89
C TYR A 86 8.82 9.83 11.05
N SER A 87 9.44 9.26 12.06
CA SER A 87 9.29 7.85 12.43
C SER A 87 7.85 7.52 12.83
N LEU A 88 7.20 8.38 13.59
CA LEU A 88 5.78 8.21 13.98
C LEU A 88 4.86 8.35 12.76
N LEU A 89 5.14 9.30 11.88
CA LEU A 89 4.37 9.45 10.63
C LEU A 89 4.53 8.22 9.73
N LEU A 90 5.74 7.70 9.57
CA LEU A 90 5.98 6.46 8.82
C LEU A 90 5.22 5.28 9.42
N MET A 91 5.21 5.13 10.74
CA MET A 91 4.45 4.07 11.43
C MET A 91 2.93 4.17 11.19
N SER A 92 2.40 5.40 11.08
CA SER A 92 1.00 5.63 10.71
C SER A 92 0.72 5.18 9.28
N LEU A 93 1.52 5.65 8.32
CA LEU A 93 1.40 5.29 6.90
C LEU A 93 1.53 3.77 6.68
N VAL A 94 2.45 3.13 7.37
CA VAL A 94 2.63 1.66 7.32
C VAL A 94 1.34 0.95 7.70
N LYS A 95 0.64 1.42 8.74
CA LYS A 95 -0.63 0.82 9.16
C LYS A 95 -1.74 1.08 8.14
N ASP A 96 -1.78 2.26 7.54
CA ASP A 96 -2.78 2.56 6.52
C ASP A 96 -2.58 1.71 5.26
N VAL A 97 -1.34 1.50 4.81
CA VAL A 97 -1.03 0.62 3.67
C VAL A 97 -1.38 -0.85 3.97
N GLU A 98 -1.12 -1.34 5.18
CA GLU A 98 -1.54 -2.69 5.58
C GLU A 98 -3.06 -2.84 5.51
N ARG A 99 -3.83 -1.87 6.02
CA ARG A 99 -5.29 -1.88 5.94
C ARG A 99 -5.81 -1.87 4.50
N LEU A 100 -5.16 -1.17 3.58
CA LEU A 100 -5.50 -1.24 2.16
C LEU A 100 -5.30 -2.65 1.60
N GLY A 101 -4.25 -3.35 2.04
CA GLY A 101 -4.04 -4.78 1.73
C GLY A 101 -5.17 -5.67 2.25
N ASP A 102 -5.59 -5.45 3.50
CA ASP A 102 -6.75 -6.15 4.08
C ASP A 102 -8.04 -5.90 3.26
N TYR A 103 -8.28 -4.67 2.81
CA TYR A 103 -9.45 -4.37 1.97
C TYR A 103 -9.38 -5.08 0.62
N ALA A 104 -8.21 -5.17 0.01
CA ALA A 104 -8.04 -5.93 -1.24
C ALA A 104 -8.35 -7.43 -1.04
N LYS A 105 -7.90 -8.01 0.07
CA LYS A 105 -8.22 -9.39 0.45
C LYS A 105 -9.73 -9.57 0.65
N ASN A 106 -10.37 -8.70 1.43
CA ASN A 106 -11.81 -8.74 1.68
C ASN A 106 -12.61 -8.61 0.37
N LEU A 107 -12.17 -7.74 -0.56
CA LEU A 107 -12.80 -7.60 -1.88
C LEU A 107 -12.72 -8.92 -2.68
N ALA A 108 -11.58 -9.61 -2.62
CA ALA A 108 -11.43 -10.91 -3.26
C ALA A 108 -12.34 -11.99 -2.63
N GLU A 109 -12.64 -11.90 -1.33
CA GLU A 109 -13.54 -12.83 -0.61
C GLU A 109 -15.02 -12.60 -0.91
N VAL A 110 -15.43 -11.35 -1.23
CA VAL A 110 -16.82 -11.02 -1.61
C VAL A 110 -17.29 -11.86 -2.80
N ILE A 111 -16.38 -12.27 -3.68
CA ILE A 111 -16.71 -13.06 -4.85
C ILE A 111 -17.21 -14.47 -4.48
N ASP A 112 -16.75 -15.04 -3.36
CA ASP A 112 -17.20 -16.34 -2.89
C ASP A 112 -18.66 -16.32 -2.45
N ILE A 113 -19.12 -15.16 -2.01
CA ILE A 113 -20.49 -14.96 -1.54
C ILE A 113 -21.44 -14.68 -2.72
N ARG A 114 -20.88 -14.24 -3.84
CA ARG A 114 -21.64 -13.85 -5.01
C ARG A 114 -21.94 -15.06 -5.91
N SER A 115 -23.22 -15.35 -6.09
CA SER A 115 -23.70 -16.48 -6.90
C SER A 115 -23.82 -16.20 -8.40
N ALA A 116 -23.68 -14.93 -8.83
CA ALA A 116 -23.85 -14.51 -10.23
C ALA A 116 -22.83 -13.43 -10.64
N PRO A 117 -22.53 -13.28 -11.95
CA PRO A 117 -21.76 -12.15 -12.46
C PRO A 117 -22.37 -10.80 -12.08
N LEU A 118 -21.54 -9.74 -12.04
CA LEU A 118 -22.04 -8.37 -11.81
C LEU A 118 -23.00 -7.97 -12.95
N PRO A 119 -24.12 -7.31 -12.65
CA PRO A 119 -25.01 -6.78 -13.66
C PRO A 119 -24.31 -5.68 -14.48
N LYS A 120 -24.80 -5.47 -15.70
CA LYS A 120 -24.30 -4.37 -16.55
C LYS A 120 -25.20 -3.15 -16.38
N ASP A 121 -25.15 -2.51 -15.24
CA ASP A 121 -25.94 -1.34 -14.91
C ASP A 121 -25.07 -0.12 -14.56
N ALA A 122 -25.73 1.02 -14.31
CA ALA A 122 -25.05 2.28 -14.01
C ALA A 122 -24.23 2.21 -12.70
N ILE A 123 -24.70 1.44 -11.73
CA ILE A 123 -24.01 1.30 -10.42
C ILE A 123 -22.67 0.59 -10.61
N VAL A 124 -22.66 -0.51 -11.39
CA VAL A 124 -21.43 -1.25 -11.68
C VAL A 124 -20.46 -0.42 -12.53
N GLN A 125 -20.98 0.42 -13.45
CA GLN A 125 -20.14 1.36 -14.19
C GLN A 125 -19.46 2.38 -13.27
N GLU A 126 -20.20 2.98 -12.33
CA GLU A 126 -19.66 3.89 -11.34
C GLU A 126 -18.59 3.21 -10.44
N LEU A 127 -18.85 1.98 -10.00
CA LEU A 127 -17.85 1.19 -9.24
C LEU A 127 -16.57 0.92 -10.05
N GLN A 128 -16.68 0.72 -11.36
CA GLN A 128 -15.49 0.58 -12.22
C GLN A 128 -14.69 1.88 -12.33
N GLU A 129 -15.37 3.03 -12.37
CA GLU A 129 -14.70 4.35 -12.36
C GLU A 129 -13.98 4.60 -11.03
N ILE A 130 -14.65 4.32 -9.90
CA ILE A 130 -14.04 4.39 -8.57
C ILE A 130 -12.80 3.49 -8.50
N ARG A 131 -12.90 2.24 -8.98
CA ARG A 131 -11.78 1.31 -9.04
C ARG A 131 -10.58 1.90 -9.78
N ARG A 132 -10.80 2.46 -10.99
CA ARG A 132 -9.71 3.09 -11.75
C ARG A 132 -9.06 4.22 -10.99
N GLY A 133 -9.86 5.09 -10.38
CA GLY A 133 -9.35 6.18 -9.54
C GLY A 133 -8.49 5.69 -8.37
N VAL A 134 -8.87 4.58 -7.74
CA VAL A 134 -8.05 3.95 -6.67
C VAL A 134 -6.75 3.38 -7.23
N GLU A 135 -6.79 2.66 -8.35
CA GLU A 135 -5.59 2.10 -9.01
C GLU A 135 -4.62 3.21 -9.44
N ASP A 136 -5.12 4.31 -10.02
CA ASP A 136 -4.33 5.48 -10.40
C ASP A 136 -3.70 6.16 -9.17
N SER A 137 -4.46 6.29 -8.07
CA SER A 137 -3.96 6.86 -6.82
C SER A 137 -2.79 6.07 -6.23
N PHE A 138 -2.79 4.73 -6.34
CA PHE A 138 -1.65 3.91 -5.95
C PHE A 138 -0.41 4.19 -6.78
N GLN A 139 -0.55 4.39 -8.09
CA GLN A 139 0.57 4.72 -8.96
C GLN A 139 1.17 6.07 -8.61
N VAL A 140 0.32 7.10 -8.43
CA VAL A 140 0.77 8.43 -7.99
C VAL A 140 1.49 8.36 -6.65
N ALA A 141 0.93 7.64 -5.67
CA ALA A 141 1.58 7.45 -4.37
C ALA A 141 2.95 6.76 -4.50
N ALA A 142 3.04 5.69 -5.30
CA ALA A 142 4.30 4.99 -5.55
C ALA A 142 5.35 5.90 -6.23
N GLU A 143 4.95 6.74 -7.17
CA GLU A 143 5.82 7.73 -7.81
C GLU A 143 6.33 8.77 -6.81
N VAL A 144 5.45 9.34 -5.98
CA VAL A 144 5.81 10.31 -4.94
C VAL A 144 6.88 9.75 -4.01
N PHE A 145 6.68 8.54 -3.50
CA PHE A 145 7.65 7.91 -2.59
C PHE A 145 8.92 7.43 -3.32
N THR A 146 8.86 7.14 -4.61
CA THR A 146 10.04 6.70 -5.38
C THR A 146 10.91 7.88 -5.80
N SER A 147 10.29 8.95 -6.29
CA SER A 147 10.99 10.16 -6.76
C SER A 147 11.27 11.17 -5.64
N SER A 148 10.66 10.98 -4.45
CA SER A 148 10.64 11.97 -3.37
C SER A 148 10.14 13.35 -3.84
N ASN A 149 9.20 13.36 -4.78
CA ASN A 149 8.70 14.56 -5.43
C ASN A 149 7.57 15.18 -4.60
N ARG A 150 7.87 16.35 -4.02
CA ARG A 150 6.95 17.09 -3.18
C ARG A 150 5.78 17.71 -3.96
N GLU A 151 6.04 18.20 -5.18
CA GLU A 151 5.01 18.87 -5.99
C GLU A 151 3.90 17.88 -6.37
N ARG A 152 4.29 16.69 -6.81
CA ARG A 152 3.37 15.60 -7.15
C ARG A 152 2.53 15.08 -5.96
N ALA A 153 3.00 15.30 -4.73
CA ALA A 153 2.30 14.90 -3.51
C ALA A 153 1.20 15.88 -3.08
N ILE A 154 1.09 17.04 -3.72
CA ILE A 154 0.14 18.12 -3.38
C ILE A 154 -1.00 18.20 -4.42
N GLU A 155 -0.79 17.64 -5.61
CA GLU A 155 -1.82 17.49 -6.66
C GLU A 155 -2.85 16.41 -6.28
#